data_1747bdbb18a0fa4815ecf7b963c7585c
#
_entry.id   1747bdbb18a0fa4815ecf7b963c7585c
#
_cell.length_a   1.000
_cell.length_b   1.000
_cell.length_c   1.000
_cell.angle_alpha   90.00
_cell.angle_beta   90.00
_cell.angle_gamma   90.00
#
_symmetry.space_group_name_H-M   'P 1'
#
loop_
_entity.id
_entity.type
_entity.pdbx_description
1 polymer ?
#
loop_
_entity_poly.entity_id
_entity_poly.type
_entity_poly.pdbx_seq_one_letter_code
_entity_poly.pdbx_strand_id
1 'polypeptide(L)'
;SYYVFSQLREELNLPSGFTMEQARMVLGIRYELSLRRASGYTDYTLVEDVDTAFISMVTDGNYAGAEISQSTVREYETTAAAHILGLVGPLYPEDLENPFYDDYPQNATVGKSGVEAAFEEYLRGKNGRRVISTNSEGKITGQYYATEPEPGSTVELTIDLELQQTVEAILAEAVTAMNKDGLTDRGAAAVVG
;
A
#
# COMPACT_ATOMS: atom_id res chain seq x y z
N SER A 1 19.46 5.43 16.98
CA SER A 1 20.22 5.66 18.20
C SER A 1 19.27 6.02 19.34
N TYR A 2 19.58 5.60 20.58
CA TYR A 2 18.80 5.90 21.79
C TYR A 2 18.54 7.41 21.98
N TYR A 3 19.50 8.23 21.61
CA TYR A 3 19.42 9.70 21.68
C TYR A 3 18.30 10.26 20.78
N VAL A 4 18.24 9.84 19.54
CA VAL A 4 17.17 10.28 18.58
C VAL A 4 15.80 9.83 19.07
N PHE A 5 15.71 8.63 19.63
CA PHE A 5 14.46 8.12 20.19
C PHE A 5 13.98 8.96 21.40
N SER A 6 14.90 9.37 22.27
CA SER A 6 14.58 10.21 23.43
C SER A 6 14.12 11.60 23.00
N GLN A 7 14.74 12.21 21.99
CA GLN A 7 14.32 13.50 21.44
C GLN A 7 12.91 13.40 20.81
N LEU A 8 12.67 12.40 19.95
CA LEU A 8 11.35 12.20 19.34
C LEU A 8 10.25 11.97 20.39
N ARG A 9 10.59 11.30 21.49
CA ARG A 9 9.65 11.06 22.58
C ARG A 9 9.22 12.36 23.26
N GLU A 10 10.12 13.30 23.39
CA GLU A 10 9.89 14.62 23.97
C GLU A 10 9.16 15.55 22.99
N GLU A 11 9.62 15.64 21.74
CA GLU A 11 9.02 16.46 20.68
C GLU A 11 7.58 16.04 20.34
N LEU A 12 7.32 14.74 20.34
CA LEU A 12 6.00 14.19 20.01
C LEU A 12 5.13 13.92 21.26
N ASN A 13 5.51 14.42 22.44
CA ASN A 13 4.75 14.35 23.69
C ASN A 13 4.27 12.93 24.05
N LEU A 14 5.15 11.93 24.00
CA LEU A 14 4.78 10.56 24.34
C LEU A 14 4.78 10.37 25.87
N PRO A 15 3.65 9.96 26.49
CA PRO A 15 3.58 9.67 27.92
C PRO A 15 4.59 8.60 28.38
N SER A 16 4.94 8.63 29.67
CA SER A 16 5.97 7.76 30.25
C SER A 16 5.55 6.30 30.53
N GLY A 17 4.30 5.91 30.25
CA GLY A 17 3.75 4.60 30.60
C GLY A 17 3.93 3.49 29.55
N PHE A 18 4.54 3.77 28.40
CA PHE A 18 4.70 2.81 27.30
C PHE A 18 5.96 1.96 27.46
N THR A 19 5.87 0.66 27.12
CA THR A 19 7.05 -0.18 26.90
C THR A 19 7.87 0.38 25.74
N MET A 20 9.12 -0.06 25.58
CA MET A 20 9.97 0.38 24.48
C MET A 20 9.36 0.06 23.10
N GLU A 21 8.76 -1.10 22.96
CA GLU A 21 8.12 -1.56 21.73
C GLU A 21 6.87 -0.73 21.40
N GLN A 22 5.97 -0.56 22.34
CA GLN A 22 4.80 0.30 22.20
C GLN A 22 5.19 1.75 21.88
N ALA A 23 6.22 2.26 22.58
CA ALA A 23 6.72 3.60 22.33
C ALA A 23 7.26 3.76 20.90
N ARG A 24 7.95 2.76 20.35
CA ARG A 24 8.44 2.79 18.95
C ARG A 24 7.30 2.83 17.96
N MET A 25 6.27 2.01 18.15
CA MET A 25 5.10 2.01 17.28
C MET A 25 4.38 3.37 17.28
N VAL A 26 4.05 3.88 18.46
CA VAL A 26 3.33 5.17 18.60
C VAL A 26 4.16 6.34 18.06
N LEU A 27 5.46 6.35 18.31
CA LEU A 27 6.36 7.40 17.78
C LEU A 27 6.49 7.33 16.26
N GLY A 28 6.54 6.12 15.68
CA GLY A 28 6.53 5.93 14.22
C GLY A 28 5.30 6.54 13.58
N ILE A 29 4.12 6.23 14.12
CA ILE A 29 2.85 6.78 13.64
C ILE A 29 2.80 8.30 13.80
N ARG A 30 3.17 8.84 14.96
CA ARG A 30 3.16 10.29 15.20
C ARG A 30 4.15 11.04 14.31
N TYR A 31 5.31 10.47 14.07
CA TYR A 31 6.31 11.03 13.17
C TYR A 31 5.79 11.07 11.74
N GLU A 32 5.23 9.98 11.25
CA GLU A 32 4.62 9.91 9.91
C GLU A 32 3.49 10.94 9.75
N LEU A 33 2.59 11.03 10.74
CA LEU A 33 1.53 12.04 10.74
C LEU A 33 2.08 13.48 10.76
N SER A 34 3.23 13.73 11.42
CA SER A 34 3.86 15.05 11.43
C SER A 34 4.40 15.44 10.06
N LEU A 35 5.02 14.49 9.34
CA LEU A 35 5.49 14.69 7.97
C LEU A 35 4.33 14.97 7.01
N ARG A 36 3.24 14.21 7.13
CA ARG A 36 2.05 14.36 6.30
C ARG A 36 1.38 15.72 6.54
N ARG A 37 1.26 16.17 7.78
CA ARG A 37 0.76 17.52 8.10
C ARG A 37 1.58 18.62 7.44
N ALA A 38 2.89 18.50 7.43
CA ALA A 38 3.78 19.46 6.79
C ALA A 38 3.56 19.55 5.28
N SER A 39 3.11 18.43 4.65
CA SER A 39 2.81 18.33 3.22
C SER A 39 1.34 18.61 2.89
N GLY A 40 0.50 18.95 3.88
CA GLY A 40 -0.94 19.19 3.68
C GLY A 40 -1.80 17.92 3.67
N TYR A 41 -1.21 16.74 3.91
CA TYR A 41 -1.92 15.46 4.02
C TYR A 41 -2.33 15.18 5.45
N THR A 42 -3.56 14.74 5.64
CA THR A 42 -4.08 14.38 6.97
C THR A 42 -4.31 12.88 7.12
N ASP A 43 -4.54 12.18 6.03
CA ASP A 43 -4.94 10.78 6.08
C ASP A 43 -3.71 9.85 6.11
N TYR A 44 -3.74 8.90 7.04
CA TYR A 44 -2.72 7.88 7.21
C TYR A 44 -3.38 6.52 7.42
N THR A 45 -3.15 5.61 6.50
CA THR A 45 -3.61 4.23 6.65
C THR A 45 -2.75 3.53 7.69
N LEU A 46 -3.34 3.26 8.84
CA LEU A 46 -2.67 2.65 9.98
C LEU A 46 -2.52 1.14 9.80
N VAL A 47 -3.58 0.49 9.34
CA VAL A 47 -3.66 -0.96 9.11
C VAL A 47 -4.58 -1.20 7.92
N GLU A 48 -4.22 -2.13 7.06
CA GLU A 48 -5.02 -2.61 5.94
C GLU A 48 -5.50 -4.04 6.22
N ASP A 49 -6.53 -4.49 5.49
CA ASP A 49 -7.08 -5.85 5.53
C ASP A 49 -7.47 -6.31 6.95
N VAL A 50 -8.20 -5.44 7.65
CA VAL A 50 -8.64 -5.69 9.04
C VAL A 50 -9.88 -6.58 9.08
N ASP A 51 -9.93 -7.46 10.07
CA ASP A 51 -11.07 -8.34 10.30
C ASP A 51 -12.29 -7.61 10.92
N THR A 52 -13.43 -8.27 10.92
CA THR A 52 -14.69 -7.74 11.48
C THR A 52 -14.60 -7.44 12.97
N ALA A 53 -13.76 -8.16 13.73
CA ALA A 53 -13.57 -7.93 15.14
C ALA A 53 -12.84 -6.60 15.38
N PHE A 54 -11.80 -6.32 14.61
CA PHE A 54 -11.08 -5.05 14.66
C PHE A 54 -11.98 -3.88 14.21
N ILE A 55 -12.76 -4.06 13.14
CA ILE A 55 -13.73 -3.06 12.67
C ILE A 55 -14.71 -2.71 13.79
N SER A 56 -15.30 -3.71 14.46
CA SER A 56 -16.23 -3.51 15.57
C SER A 56 -15.56 -2.78 16.73
N MET A 57 -14.34 -3.19 17.09
CA MET A 57 -13.58 -2.55 18.17
C MET A 57 -13.33 -1.06 17.92
N VAL A 58 -12.94 -0.69 16.70
CA VAL A 58 -12.69 0.71 16.33
C VAL A 58 -13.99 1.50 16.27
N THR A 59 -15.06 0.90 15.72
CA THR A 59 -16.37 1.54 15.59
C THR A 59 -17.00 1.78 16.96
N ASP A 60 -17.01 0.76 17.83
CA ASP A 60 -17.58 0.84 19.18
C ASP A 60 -16.76 1.74 20.10
N GLY A 61 -15.42 1.72 19.93
CA GLY A 61 -14.50 2.57 20.68
C GLY A 61 -14.60 4.05 20.32
N ASN A 62 -15.15 4.36 19.15
CA ASN A 62 -15.37 5.72 18.65
C ASN A 62 -14.18 6.65 18.92
N TYR A 63 -12.99 6.17 18.56
CA TYR A 63 -11.74 6.90 18.78
C TYR A 63 -11.67 8.13 17.88
N ALA A 64 -11.46 9.30 18.50
CA ALA A 64 -11.34 10.56 17.77
C ALA A 64 -10.17 10.51 16.76
N GLY A 65 -10.47 10.74 15.49
CA GLY A 65 -9.48 10.70 14.40
C GLY A 65 -9.14 9.31 13.86
N ALA A 66 -9.76 8.24 14.38
CA ALA A 66 -9.70 6.92 13.77
C ALA A 66 -10.96 6.66 12.95
N GLU A 67 -10.77 6.14 11.74
CA GLU A 67 -11.84 5.87 10.81
C GLU A 67 -11.63 4.53 10.11
N ILE A 68 -12.73 3.80 9.91
CA ILE A 68 -12.75 2.63 9.03
C ILE A 68 -13.23 3.09 7.66
N SER A 69 -12.41 2.85 6.65
CA SER A 69 -12.77 3.13 5.25
C SER A 69 -12.70 1.85 4.43
N GLN A 70 -13.55 1.77 3.42
CA GLN A 70 -13.47 0.72 2.42
C GLN A 70 -12.58 1.21 1.28
N SER A 71 -11.63 0.37 0.88
CA SER A 71 -10.71 0.67 -0.21
C SER A 71 -10.71 -0.48 -1.20
N THR A 72 -10.28 -0.22 -2.42
CA THR A 72 -10.01 -1.24 -3.44
C THR A 72 -8.58 -1.71 -3.30
N VAL A 73 -8.36 -3.03 -3.36
CA VAL A 73 -7.04 -3.66 -3.25
C VAL A 73 -6.72 -4.36 -4.57
N ARG A 74 -5.45 -4.34 -4.97
CA ARG A 74 -4.95 -5.17 -6.07
C ARG A 74 -4.92 -6.62 -5.59
N GLU A 75 -5.60 -7.49 -6.30
CA GLU A 75 -5.60 -8.92 -6.04
C GLU A 75 -4.94 -9.65 -7.21
N TYR A 76 -4.04 -10.56 -6.90
CA TYR A 76 -3.30 -11.33 -7.88
C TYR A 76 -3.69 -12.81 -7.75
N GLU A 77 -4.17 -13.40 -8.83
CA GLU A 77 -4.53 -14.83 -8.91
C GLU A 77 -3.30 -15.76 -8.82
N THR A 78 -2.09 -15.20 -8.88
CA THR A 78 -0.84 -15.96 -8.87
C THR A 78 0.31 -15.21 -8.22
N THR A 79 1.29 -15.95 -7.72
CA THR A 79 2.59 -15.42 -7.29
C THR A 79 3.68 -15.58 -8.37
N ALA A 80 3.37 -16.24 -9.49
CA ALA A 80 4.28 -16.40 -10.62
C ALA A 80 4.25 -15.15 -11.52
N ALA A 81 5.22 -15.08 -12.46
CA ALA A 81 5.33 -14.02 -13.46
C ALA A 81 5.47 -12.60 -12.88
N ALA A 82 6.00 -12.45 -11.67
CA ALA A 82 6.11 -11.16 -10.99
C ALA A 82 6.79 -10.07 -11.83
N HIS A 83 7.78 -10.42 -12.66
CA HIS A 83 8.47 -9.51 -13.56
C HIS A 83 7.62 -9.06 -14.76
N ILE A 84 6.60 -9.84 -15.15
CA ILE A 84 5.63 -9.49 -16.19
C ILE A 84 4.49 -8.68 -15.58
N LEU A 85 3.94 -9.13 -14.45
CA LEU A 85 2.90 -8.42 -13.72
C LEU A 85 3.38 -7.03 -13.30
N GLY A 86 4.60 -6.94 -12.82
CA GLY A 86 5.22 -5.69 -12.42
C GLY A 86 4.99 -5.36 -10.95
N LEU A 87 5.14 -4.09 -10.63
CA LEU A 87 5.08 -3.57 -9.27
C LEU A 87 4.15 -2.35 -9.22
N VAL A 88 3.47 -2.21 -8.09
CA VAL A 88 2.77 -0.99 -7.70
C VAL A 88 3.60 -0.21 -6.68
N GLY A 89 3.44 1.09 -6.64
CA GLY A 89 4.15 1.94 -5.69
C GLY A 89 3.51 3.34 -5.58
N PRO A 90 3.93 4.15 -4.60
CA PRO A 90 3.41 5.50 -4.43
C PRO A 90 3.78 6.39 -5.61
N LEU A 91 3.00 7.44 -5.83
CA LEU A 91 3.38 8.53 -6.72
C LEU A 91 4.58 9.28 -6.14
N TYR A 92 5.61 9.46 -6.95
CA TYR A 92 6.76 10.29 -6.62
C TYR A 92 6.64 11.65 -7.30
N PRO A 93 7.38 12.69 -6.84
CA PRO A 93 7.38 14.00 -7.47
C PRO A 93 7.67 13.96 -8.98
N GLU A 94 8.52 13.04 -9.40
CA GLU A 94 8.88 12.84 -10.82
C GLU A 94 7.71 12.31 -11.65
N ASP A 95 6.84 11.50 -11.07
CA ASP A 95 5.64 10.99 -11.74
C ASP A 95 4.65 12.11 -12.01
N LEU A 96 4.55 13.10 -11.11
CA LEU A 96 3.65 14.25 -11.22
C LEU A 96 4.01 15.21 -12.35
N GLU A 97 5.16 15.07 -12.96
CA GLU A 97 5.52 15.80 -14.21
C GLU A 97 4.78 15.22 -15.42
N ASN A 98 4.21 14.02 -15.32
CA ASN A 98 3.45 13.38 -16.38
C ASN A 98 1.96 13.76 -16.25
N PRO A 99 1.36 14.45 -17.26
CA PRO A 99 -0.06 14.83 -17.24
C PRO A 99 -1.04 13.66 -17.05
N PHE A 100 -0.60 12.43 -17.27
CA PHE A 100 -1.40 11.23 -17.02
C PHE A 100 -1.83 11.14 -15.55
N TYR A 101 -1.05 11.70 -14.64
CA TYR A 101 -1.31 11.62 -13.19
C TYR A 101 -1.97 12.89 -12.60
N ASP A 102 -2.37 13.87 -13.43
CA ASP A 102 -2.96 15.13 -12.97
C ASP A 102 -4.21 14.93 -12.09
N ASP A 103 -5.02 13.92 -12.42
CA ASP A 103 -6.26 13.58 -11.69
C ASP A 103 -6.06 12.58 -10.54
N TYR A 104 -4.80 12.22 -10.23
CA TYR A 104 -4.52 11.28 -9.17
C TYR A 104 -4.32 11.99 -7.84
N PRO A 105 -4.86 11.45 -6.72
CA PRO A 105 -4.49 11.96 -5.41
C PRO A 105 -2.99 11.72 -5.18
N GLN A 106 -2.33 12.67 -4.55
CA GLN A 106 -0.86 12.60 -4.36
C GLN A 106 -0.41 11.40 -3.51
N ASN A 107 -1.31 10.79 -2.73
CA ASN A 107 -1.08 9.57 -1.98
C ASN A 107 -1.51 8.30 -2.73
N ALA A 108 -1.78 8.38 -4.03
CA ALA A 108 -2.19 7.23 -4.82
C ALA A 108 -1.06 6.20 -4.93
N THR A 109 -1.44 4.94 -4.97
CA THR A 109 -0.59 3.83 -5.39
C THR A 109 -0.87 3.55 -6.86
N VAL A 110 0.19 3.51 -7.67
CA VAL A 110 0.10 3.37 -9.13
C VAL A 110 1.01 2.25 -9.63
N GLY A 111 0.72 1.71 -10.79
CA GLY A 111 1.60 0.76 -11.48
C GLY A 111 2.92 1.41 -11.89
N LYS A 112 4.04 0.80 -11.51
CA LYS A 112 5.39 1.30 -11.79
C LYS A 112 6.10 0.54 -12.91
N SER A 113 5.71 -0.69 -13.14
CA SER A 113 6.32 -1.54 -14.18
C SER A 113 5.35 -2.61 -14.67
N GLY A 114 5.72 -3.28 -15.75
CA GLY A 114 5.00 -4.43 -16.28
C GLY A 114 3.55 -4.14 -16.67
N VAL A 115 2.70 -5.13 -16.47
CA VAL A 115 1.25 -5.05 -16.73
C VAL A 115 0.60 -3.98 -15.84
N GLU A 116 1.02 -3.85 -14.60
CA GLU A 116 0.51 -2.84 -13.67
C GLU A 116 0.66 -1.42 -14.24
N ALA A 117 1.83 -1.09 -14.79
CA ALA A 117 2.06 0.23 -15.41
C ALA A 117 1.34 0.37 -16.77
N ALA A 118 1.33 -0.70 -17.58
CA ALA A 118 0.76 -0.66 -18.91
C ALA A 118 -0.77 -0.56 -18.91
N PHE A 119 -1.42 -1.12 -17.89
CA PHE A 119 -2.88 -1.16 -17.74
C PHE A 119 -3.39 -0.36 -16.54
N GLU A 120 -2.58 0.55 -15.99
CA GLU A 120 -2.94 1.38 -14.83
C GLU A 120 -4.29 2.07 -15.00
N GLU A 121 -4.59 2.63 -16.16
CA GLU A 121 -5.86 3.30 -16.46
C GLU A 121 -7.08 2.39 -16.24
N TYR A 122 -6.95 1.12 -16.56
CA TYR A 122 -8.02 0.13 -16.41
C TYR A 122 -8.09 -0.46 -15.00
N LEU A 123 -6.93 -0.65 -14.39
CA LEU A 123 -6.80 -1.33 -13.11
C LEU A 123 -7.13 -0.43 -11.91
N ARG A 124 -6.93 0.88 -12.00
CA ARG A 124 -6.99 1.80 -10.85
C ARG A 124 -8.38 2.00 -10.24
N GLY A 125 -9.47 1.79 -10.98
CA GLY A 125 -10.81 2.16 -10.53
C GLY A 125 -11.00 3.68 -10.36
N LYS A 126 -12.11 4.07 -9.71
CA LYS A 126 -12.43 5.47 -9.42
C LYS A 126 -12.64 5.68 -7.93
N ASN A 127 -12.02 6.71 -7.40
CA ASN A 127 -12.17 7.08 -6.01
C ASN A 127 -13.58 7.56 -5.70
N GLY A 128 -14.14 7.08 -4.61
CA GLY A 128 -15.37 7.61 -4.02
C GLY A 128 -15.13 8.93 -3.29
N ARG A 129 -16.20 9.66 -3.02
CA ARG A 129 -16.20 10.86 -2.19
C ARG A 129 -17.12 10.65 -1.01
N ARG A 130 -16.55 10.63 0.19
CA ARG A 130 -17.29 10.52 1.44
C ARG A 130 -17.39 11.88 2.13
N VAL A 131 -18.57 12.20 2.63
CA VAL A 131 -18.82 13.38 3.46
C VAL A 131 -18.91 12.93 4.90
N ILE A 132 -18.11 13.54 5.77
CA ILE A 132 -18.04 13.25 7.19
C ILE A 132 -18.48 14.51 7.94
N SER A 133 -19.47 14.35 8.82
CA SER A 133 -19.92 15.42 9.72
C SER A 133 -19.33 15.17 11.11
N THR A 134 -18.72 16.20 11.69
CA THR A 134 -18.13 16.15 13.03
C THR A 134 -18.78 17.18 13.95
N ASN A 135 -18.83 16.89 15.26
CA ASN A 135 -19.21 17.88 16.26
C ASN A 135 -18.01 18.79 16.62
N SER A 136 -18.22 19.74 17.53
CA SER A 136 -17.20 20.68 18.00
C SER A 136 -16.01 20.02 18.72
N GLU A 137 -16.14 18.76 19.14
CA GLU A 137 -15.11 17.96 19.79
C GLU A 137 -14.33 17.08 18.80
N GLY A 138 -14.64 17.18 17.47
CA GLY A 138 -14.02 16.38 16.43
C GLY A 138 -14.58 14.95 16.29
N LYS A 139 -15.66 14.63 17.02
CA LYS A 139 -16.30 13.32 16.98
C LYS A 139 -17.22 13.22 15.75
N ILE A 140 -17.13 12.10 15.02
CA ILE A 140 -17.96 11.85 13.85
C ILE A 140 -19.41 11.67 14.29
N THR A 141 -20.32 12.50 13.75
CA THR A 141 -21.76 12.46 14.00
C THR A 141 -22.56 11.87 12.86
N GLY A 142 -21.98 11.78 11.67
CA GLY A 142 -22.60 11.16 10.52
C GLY A 142 -21.62 11.08 9.35
N GLN A 143 -21.86 10.13 8.46
CA GLN A 143 -21.08 9.97 7.24
C GLN A 143 -21.96 9.36 6.13
N TYR A 144 -21.70 9.76 4.89
CA TYR A 144 -22.33 9.16 3.72
C TYR A 144 -21.43 9.32 2.50
N TYR A 145 -21.54 8.42 1.52
CA TYR A 145 -20.89 8.59 0.23
C TYR A 145 -21.68 9.57 -0.65
N ALA A 146 -21.04 10.65 -1.03
CA ALA A 146 -21.56 11.55 -2.07
C ALA A 146 -21.33 10.94 -3.47
N THR A 147 -20.28 10.14 -3.60
CA THR A 147 -19.97 9.31 -4.78
C THR A 147 -19.39 8.01 -4.27
N GLU A 148 -19.98 6.89 -4.67
CA GLU A 148 -19.46 5.56 -4.31
C GLU A 148 -18.14 5.29 -5.05
N PRO A 149 -17.16 4.60 -4.45
CA PRO A 149 -15.98 4.14 -5.14
C PRO A 149 -16.34 3.05 -6.16
N GLU A 150 -15.73 3.10 -7.34
CA GLU A 150 -15.87 2.08 -8.38
C GLU A 150 -14.57 1.28 -8.46
N PRO A 151 -14.59 -0.06 -8.34
CA PRO A 151 -13.39 -0.88 -8.52
C PRO A 151 -12.88 -0.78 -9.95
N GLY A 152 -11.58 -1.01 -10.13
CA GLY A 152 -10.97 -1.13 -11.45
C GLY A 152 -11.41 -2.38 -12.19
N SER A 153 -11.03 -2.47 -13.44
CA SER A 153 -11.31 -3.62 -14.31
C SER A 153 -10.32 -4.76 -14.04
N THR A 154 -10.72 -5.98 -14.33
CA THR A 154 -9.83 -7.13 -14.35
C THR A 154 -9.08 -7.17 -15.68
N VAL A 155 -7.77 -7.44 -15.63
CA VAL A 155 -6.95 -7.69 -16.81
C VAL A 155 -6.61 -9.17 -16.86
N GLU A 156 -7.01 -9.84 -17.93
CA GLU A 156 -6.71 -11.23 -18.20
C GLU A 156 -5.55 -11.32 -19.22
N LEU A 157 -4.51 -12.07 -18.84
CA LEU A 157 -3.34 -12.27 -19.68
C LEU A 157 -3.45 -13.59 -20.45
N THR A 158 -2.82 -13.65 -21.62
CA THR A 158 -2.77 -14.86 -22.46
C THR A 158 -1.61 -15.79 -22.10
N ILE A 159 -0.98 -15.58 -20.93
CA ILE A 159 0.13 -16.40 -20.44
C ILE A 159 -0.42 -17.74 -19.95
N ASP A 160 0.19 -18.82 -20.39
CA ASP A 160 -0.05 -20.14 -19.79
C ASP A 160 0.61 -20.18 -18.40
N LEU A 161 -0.20 -20.11 -17.37
CA LEU A 161 0.28 -20.01 -15.99
C LEU A 161 1.02 -21.29 -15.55
N GLU A 162 0.59 -22.47 -15.98
CA GLU A 162 1.21 -23.74 -15.60
C GLU A 162 2.61 -23.86 -16.25
N LEU A 163 2.72 -23.48 -17.52
CA LEU A 163 4.00 -23.40 -18.21
C LEU A 163 4.93 -22.38 -17.54
N GLN A 164 4.43 -21.20 -17.19
CA GLN A 164 5.20 -20.16 -16.51
C GLN A 164 5.77 -20.65 -15.18
N GLN A 165 4.94 -21.25 -14.34
CA GLN A 165 5.34 -21.80 -13.04
C GLN A 165 6.39 -22.91 -13.20
N THR A 166 6.22 -23.77 -14.20
CA THR A 166 7.16 -24.85 -14.49
C THR A 166 8.53 -24.30 -14.88
N VAL A 167 8.54 -23.30 -15.78
CA VAL A 167 9.81 -22.67 -16.24
C VAL A 167 10.50 -21.95 -15.09
N GLU A 168 9.76 -21.23 -14.24
CA GLU A 168 10.33 -20.57 -13.06
C GLU A 168 10.95 -21.57 -12.08
N ALA A 169 10.28 -22.70 -11.82
CA ALA A 169 10.79 -23.72 -10.93
C ALA A 169 12.09 -24.35 -11.46
N ILE A 170 12.13 -24.70 -12.76
CA ILE A 170 13.33 -25.25 -13.41
C ILE A 170 14.47 -24.24 -13.38
N LEU A 171 14.19 -22.97 -13.68
CA LEU A 171 15.19 -21.90 -13.65
C LEU A 171 15.77 -21.70 -12.24
N ALA A 172 14.90 -21.68 -11.22
CA ALA A 172 15.32 -21.54 -9.84
C ALA A 172 16.23 -22.70 -9.38
N GLU A 173 15.88 -23.92 -9.76
CA GLU A 173 16.71 -25.12 -9.47
C GLU A 173 18.07 -25.03 -10.14
N ALA A 174 18.10 -24.69 -11.44
CA ALA A 174 19.35 -24.55 -12.20
C ALA A 174 20.26 -23.46 -11.63
N VAL A 175 19.72 -22.28 -11.33
CA VAL A 175 20.46 -21.15 -10.73
C VAL A 175 20.98 -21.53 -9.34
N THR A 176 20.16 -22.22 -8.53
CA THR A 176 20.57 -22.69 -7.20
C THR A 176 21.75 -23.68 -7.28
N ALA A 177 21.72 -24.60 -8.24
CA ALA A 177 22.82 -25.53 -8.46
C ALA A 177 24.11 -24.81 -8.88
N MET A 178 24.01 -23.89 -9.85
CA MET A 178 25.16 -23.10 -10.34
C MET A 178 25.73 -22.15 -9.26
N ASN A 179 24.91 -21.62 -8.40
CA ASN A 179 25.34 -20.74 -7.30
C ASN A 179 26.16 -21.52 -6.25
N LYS A 180 25.79 -22.76 -5.96
CA LYS A 180 26.60 -23.64 -5.07
C LYS A 180 28.00 -23.85 -5.59
N ASP A 181 28.17 -23.87 -6.92
CA ASP A 181 29.47 -24.01 -7.59
C ASP A 181 30.16 -22.65 -7.81
N GLY A 182 29.58 -21.55 -7.33
CA GLY A 182 30.12 -20.19 -7.46
C GLY A 182 30.08 -19.62 -8.89
N LEU A 183 29.25 -20.18 -9.77
CA LEU A 183 29.20 -19.80 -11.18
C LEU A 183 28.28 -18.59 -11.44
N THR A 184 27.07 -18.60 -10.88
CA THR A 184 26.11 -17.50 -11.04
C THR A 184 25.03 -17.53 -9.95
N ASP A 185 24.46 -16.36 -9.64
CA ASP A 185 23.27 -16.17 -8.80
C ASP A 185 22.05 -15.70 -9.61
N ARG A 186 22.15 -15.63 -10.93
CA ARG A 186 21.14 -15.08 -11.84
C ARG A 186 20.93 -15.96 -13.06
N GLY A 187 19.71 -15.91 -13.58
CA GLY A 187 19.34 -16.59 -14.80
C GLY A 187 18.08 -15.97 -15.43
N ALA A 188 17.91 -16.25 -16.71
CA ALA A 188 16.70 -15.89 -17.45
C ALA A 188 16.36 -17.01 -18.43
N ALA A 189 15.07 -17.24 -18.64
CA ALA A 189 14.55 -18.16 -19.63
C ALA A 189 13.42 -17.47 -20.43
N ALA A 190 13.34 -17.78 -21.72
CA ALA A 190 12.24 -17.35 -22.58
C ALA A 190 11.76 -18.57 -23.37
N VAL A 191 10.44 -18.77 -23.37
CA VAL A 191 9.77 -19.78 -24.19
C VAL A 191 8.93 -19.06 -25.21
N VAL A 192 9.15 -19.37 -26.48
CA VAL A 192 8.43 -18.75 -27.62
C VAL A 192 7.83 -19.89 -28.41
N GLY A 193 6.51 -19.79 -28.68
CA GLY A 193 5.74 -20.73 -29.48
C GLY A 193 5.23 -20.10 -30.78
#